data_b5168b8c1adbcef04049da2ed70d9b22
#
_entry.id   b5168b8c1adbcef04049da2ed70d9b22
#
_cell.length_a   1.000
_cell.length_b   1.000
_cell.length_c   1.000
_cell.angle_alpha   90.00
_cell.angle_beta   90.00
_cell.angle_gamma   90.00
#
_symmetry.space_group_name_H-M   'P 1'
#
loop_
_entity.id
_entity.type
_entity.pdbx_description
1 polymer ?
#
loop_
_entity_poly.entity_id
_entity_poly.type
_entity_poly.pdbx_seq_one_letter_code
_entity_poly.pdbx_strand_id
1 'polypeptide(L)'
;MKKLKIDDIKKIREITGISFDLVRQALEDADGKIELAIQMLKKKGIEASAKKSGRETGEGFVFSYIHSNGKIGVLLKLLCETDFVARNEQFKELGHELTMHIA
;
A
#
# COMPACT_ATOMS: atom_id res chain seq x y z
N MET A 1 -28.00 8.50 10.51
CA MET A 1 -26.79 8.45 9.69
C MET A 1 -25.91 9.66 9.99
N LYS A 2 -24.70 9.45 10.46
CA LYS A 2 -23.76 10.56 10.65
C LYS A 2 -23.34 11.12 9.29
N LYS A 3 -23.35 12.44 9.17
CA LYS A 3 -22.86 13.11 7.99
C LYS A 3 -21.34 12.91 7.90
N LEU A 4 -20.89 12.37 6.78
CA LEU A 4 -19.47 12.16 6.53
C LEU A 4 -18.75 13.50 6.36
N LYS A 5 -17.60 13.62 6.99
CA LYS A 5 -16.74 14.80 6.86
C LYS A 5 -15.68 14.56 5.81
N ILE A 6 -15.54 15.48 4.88
CA ILE A 6 -14.50 15.42 3.85
C ILE A 6 -13.11 15.36 4.49
N ASP A 7 -12.90 16.05 5.60
CA ASP A 7 -11.63 16.05 6.31
C ASP A 7 -11.25 14.65 6.81
N ASP A 8 -12.23 13.86 7.25
CA ASP A 8 -11.99 12.49 7.68
C ASP A 8 -11.57 11.59 6.52
N ILE A 9 -12.19 11.79 5.35
CA ILE A 9 -11.80 11.07 4.13
C ILE A 9 -10.36 11.42 3.75
N LYS A 10 -10.00 12.70 3.79
CA LYS A 10 -8.63 13.15 3.50
C LYS A 10 -7.61 12.55 4.44
N LYS A 11 -7.92 12.49 5.74
CA LYS A 11 -7.03 11.89 6.74
C LYS A 11 -6.75 10.43 6.43
N ILE A 12 -7.79 9.66 6.13
CA ILE A 12 -7.64 8.24 5.81
C ILE A 12 -6.84 8.06 4.52
N ARG A 13 -7.08 8.90 3.52
CA ARG A 13 -6.32 8.85 2.27
C ARG A 13 -4.84 9.18 2.45
N GLU A 14 -4.51 10.12 3.30
CA GLU A 14 -3.11 10.43 3.63
C GLU A 14 -2.40 9.23 4.27
N ILE A 15 -3.10 8.50 5.12
CA ILE A 15 -2.55 7.33 5.80
C ILE A 15 -2.47 6.12 4.87
N THR A 16 -3.49 5.89 4.06
CA THR A 16 -3.65 4.63 3.32
C THR A 16 -3.34 4.73 1.82
N GLY A 17 -3.42 5.91 1.23
CA GLY A 17 -3.30 6.08 -0.22
C GLY A 17 -4.47 5.52 -1.03
N ILE A 18 -5.54 5.09 -0.38
CA ILE A 18 -6.69 4.46 -1.02
C ILE A 18 -7.58 5.52 -1.68
N SER A 19 -8.32 5.14 -2.73
CA SER A 19 -9.17 6.07 -3.50
C SER A 19 -10.28 6.67 -2.65
N PHE A 20 -10.73 7.86 -3.03
CA PHE A 20 -11.78 8.61 -2.35
C PHE A 20 -13.06 7.77 -2.16
N ASP A 21 -13.53 7.11 -3.22
CA ASP A 21 -14.77 6.34 -3.17
C ASP A 21 -14.71 5.17 -2.20
N LEU A 22 -13.59 4.45 -2.18
CA LEU A 22 -13.41 3.32 -1.27
C LEU A 22 -13.34 3.78 0.19
N VAL A 23 -12.66 4.89 0.45
CA VAL A 23 -12.57 5.47 1.79
C VAL A 23 -13.94 5.96 2.24
N ARG A 24 -14.66 6.67 1.36
CA ARG A 24 -16.00 7.15 1.65
C ARG A 24 -16.94 6.01 2.04
N GLN A 25 -16.92 4.94 1.25
CA GLN A 25 -17.76 3.77 1.54
C GLN A 25 -17.40 3.10 2.86
N ALA A 26 -16.12 2.97 3.15
CA ALA A 26 -15.67 2.40 4.42
C ALA A 26 -16.11 3.24 5.61
N LEU A 27 -16.06 4.58 5.48
CA LEU A 27 -16.56 5.48 6.53
C LEU A 27 -18.07 5.38 6.72
N GLU A 28 -18.83 5.25 5.63
CA GLU A 28 -20.28 5.02 5.73
C GLU A 28 -20.57 3.72 6.48
N ASP A 29 -19.90 2.64 6.11
CA ASP A 29 -20.06 1.33 6.74
C ASP A 29 -19.61 1.33 8.19
N ALA A 30 -18.63 2.16 8.54
CA ALA A 30 -18.11 2.32 9.90
C ALA A 30 -18.85 3.38 10.72
N ASP A 31 -19.94 3.96 10.19
CA ASP A 31 -20.73 5.01 10.82
C ASP A 31 -19.88 6.22 11.25
N GLY A 32 -18.95 6.61 10.39
CA GLY A 32 -18.08 7.76 10.59
C GLY A 32 -16.89 7.53 11.53
N LYS A 33 -16.69 6.32 12.02
CA LYS A 33 -15.56 5.98 12.89
C LYS A 33 -14.30 5.74 12.08
N ILE A 34 -13.31 6.63 12.20
CA ILE A 34 -12.09 6.60 11.40
C ILE A 34 -11.30 5.30 11.60
N GLU A 35 -11.06 4.91 12.85
CA GLU A 35 -10.27 3.70 13.15
C GLU A 35 -10.93 2.44 12.62
N LEU A 36 -12.24 2.32 12.76
CA LEU A 36 -12.98 1.19 12.23
C LEU A 36 -12.94 1.16 10.71
N ALA A 37 -13.07 2.31 10.05
CA ALA A 37 -12.97 2.41 8.59
C ALA A 37 -11.59 1.94 8.10
N ILE A 38 -10.52 2.33 8.78
CA ILE A 38 -9.16 1.90 8.43
C ILE A 38 -9.01 0.39 8.57
N GLN A 39 -9.54 -0.19 9.65
CA GLN A 39 -9.52 -1.64 9.85
C GLN A 39 -10.29 -2.39 8.76
N MET A 40 -11.46 -1.88 8.38
CA MET A 40 -12.25 -2.46 7.30
C MET A 40 -11.52 -2.42 5.96
N LEU A 41 -10.83 -1.31 5.66
CA LEU A 41 -10.03 -1.17 4.45
C LEU A 41 -8.85 -2.14 4.45
N LYS A 42 -8.17 -2.31 5.57
CA LYS A 42 -7.07 -3.28 5.71
C LYS A 42 -7.56 -4.70 5.48
N LYS A 43 -8.70 -5.06 6.04
CA LYS A 43 -9.29 -6.39 5.85
C LYS A 43 -9.61 -6.66 4.39
N LYS A 44 -10.23 -5.69 3.69
CA LYS A 44 -10.51 -5.81 2.27
C LYS A 44 -9.23 -5.96 1.44
N GLY A 45 -8.17 -5.24 1.80
CA GLY A 45 -6.86 -5.35 1.16
C GLY A 45 -6.27 -6.74 1.31
N ILE A 46 -6.34 -7.32 2.50
CA ILE A 46 -5.87 -8.69 2.76
C ILE A 46 -6.66 -9.70 1.93
N GLU A 47 -7.98 -9.58 1.89
CA GLU A 47 -8.84 -10.46 1.09
C GLU A 47 -8.54 -10.35 -0.41
N ALA A 48 -8.36 -9.14 -0.92
CA ALA A 48 -8.03 -8.92 -2.32
C ALA A 48 -6.65 -9.51 -2.67
N SER A 49 -5.68 -9.35 -1.78
CA SER A 49 -4.35 -9.92 -1.92
C SER A 49 -4.40 -11.44 -1.97
N ALA A 50 -5.17 -12.07 -1.08
CA ALA A 50 -5.33 -13.52 -1.04
C ALA A 50 -5.92 -14.06 -2.36
N LYS A 51 -6.91 -13.36 -2.93
CA LYS A 51 -7.53 -13.74 -4.21
C LYS A 51 -6.54 -13.70 -5.37
N LYS A 52 -5.55 -12.81 -5.29
CA LYS A 52 -4.57 -12.60 -6.36
C LYS A 52 -3.28 -13.41 -6.17
N SER A 53 -3.14 -14.14 -5.08
CA SER A 53 -1.89 -14.84 -4.71
C SER A 53 -1.41 -15.86 -5.74
N GLY A 54 -2.31 -16.41 -6.57
CA GLY A 54 -1.95 -17.37 -7.62
C GLY A 54 -1.56 -16.77 -8.96
N ARG A 55 -1.54 -15.44 -9.10
CA ARG A 55 -1.19 -14.79 -10.36
C ARG A 55 0.32 -14.81 -10.60
N GLU A 56 0.69 -14.98 -11.87
CA GLU A 56 2.11 -14.94 -12.24
C GLU A 56 2.65 -13.51 -12.15
N THR A 57 3.87 -13.40 -11.60
CA THR A 57 4.60 -12.15 -11.49
C THR A 57 5.93 -12.29 -12.23
N GLY A 58 5.89 -12.07 -13.55
CA GLY A 58 7.06 -12.20 -14.43
C GLY A 58 7.85 -10.91 -14.60
N GLU A 59 7.33 -9.80 -14.14
CA GLU A 59 7.97 -8.50 -14.22
C GLU A 59 8.39 -8.03 -12.83
N GLY A 60 9.18 -6.97 -12.76
CA GLY A 60 9.61 -6.42 -11.48
C GLY A 60 10.83 -5.55 -11.61
N PHE A 61 11.44 -5.25 -10.47
CA PHE A 61 12.61 -4.39 -10.40
C PHE A 61 13.50 -4.83 -9.24
N VAL A 62 14.81 -4.65 -9.42
CA VAL A 62 15.80 -4.94 -8.38
C VAL A 62 16.19 -3.63 -7.72
N PHE A 63 16.08 -3.60 -6.41
CA PHE A 63 16.41 -2.43 -5.58
C PHE A 63 17.62 -2.76 -4.71
N SER A 64 18.45 -1.78 -4.45
CA SER A 64 19.60 -1.91 -3.58
C SER A 64 19.62 -0.80 -2.53
N TYR A 65 20.17 -1.12 -1.37
CA TYR A 65 20.37 -0.16 -0.30
C TYR A 65 21.65 -0.48 0.44
N ILE A 66 22.46 0.54 0.66
CA ILE A 66 23.66 0.42 1.47
C ILE A 66 23.52 1.42 2.62
N HIS A 67 23.58 0.90 3.84
CA HIS A 67 23.49 1.73 5.02
C HIS A 67 24.70 2.68 5.13
N SER A 68 24.50 3.85 5.75
CA SER A 68 25.51 4.91 5.80
C SER A 68 26.83 4.48 6.43
N ASN A 69 26.82 3.47 7.31
CA ASN A 69 28.05 2.93 7.91
C ASN A 69 28.81 1.97 6.98
N GLY A 70 28.27 1.66 5.81
CA GLY A 70 28.88 0.75 4.84
C GLY A 70 28.95 -0.71 5.24
N LYS A 71 28.27 -1.10 6.34
CA LYS A 71 28.34 -2.47 6.88
C LYS A 71 27.13 -3.32 6.59
N ILE A 72 26.06 -2.69 6.14
CA ILE A 72 24.80 -3.39 5.82
C ILE A 72 24.42 -3.05 4.40
N GLY A 73 24.19 -4.08 3.59
CA GLY A 73 23.68 -3.93 2.23
C GLY A 73 22.48 -4.83 2.03
N VAL A 74 21.51 -4.35 1.25
CA VAL A 74 20.31 -5.09 0.91
C VAL A 74 20.17 -5.11 -0.61
N LEU A 75 19.86 -6.26 -1.15
CA LEU A 75 19.48 -6.44 -2.54
C LEU A 75 18.09 -7.08 -2.56
N LEU A 76 17.11 -6.35 -3.07
CA LEU A 76 15.71 -6.77 -3.08
C LEU A 76 15.21 -6.89 -4.51
N LYS A 77 14.66 -8.04 -4.84
CA LYS A 77 13.92 -8.25 -6.08
C LYS A 77 12.43 -8.21 -5.76
N LEU A 78 11.74 -7.18 -6.26
CA LEU A 78 10.31 -7.01 -6.06
C LEU A 78 9.59 -7.28 -7.37
N LEU A 79 8.71 -8.27 -7.36
CA LEU A 79 8.01 -8.72 -8.55
C LEU A 79 6.61 -8.16 -8.64
N CYS A 80 6.10 -8.03 -9.87
CA CYS A 80 4.74 -7.60 -10.15
C CYS A 80 4.23 -8.27 -11.43
N GLU A 81 2.97 -8.08 -11.74
CA GLU A 81 2.35 -8.74 -12.90
C GLU A 81 2.74 -8.12 -14.24
N THR A 82 2.94 -6.79 -14.28
CA THR A 82 3.19 -6.07 -15.53
C THR A 82 4.38 -5.10 -15.41
N ASP A 83 5.00 -4.78 -16.56
CA ASP A 83 6.08 -3.80 -16.59
C ASP A 83 5.58 -2.36 -16.36
N PHE A 84 4.29 -2.08 -16.63
CA PHE A 84 3.70 -0.79 -16.29
C PHE A 84 3.74 -0.53 -14.80
N VAL A 85 3.42 -1.56 -14.00
CA VAL A 85 3.51 -1.47 -12.54
C VAL A 85 4.96 -1.31 -12.10
N ALA A 86 5.88 -2.08 -12.68
CA ALA A 86 7.30 -2.01 -12.33
C ALA A 86 7.91 -0.63 -12.57
N ARG A 87 7.40 0.11 -13.55
CA ARG A 87 7.87 1.47 -13.88
C ARG A 87 7.15 2.58 -13.13
N ASN A 88 6.12 2.24 -12.37
CA ASN A 88 5.34 3.20 -11.59
C ASN A 88 6.15 3.74 -10.41
N GLU A 89 6.06 5.05 -10.16
CA GLU A 89 6.79 5.69 -9.06
C GLU A 89 6.42 5.11 -7.68
N GLN A 90 5.15 4.79 -7.48
CA GLN A 90 4.70 4.20 -6.22
C GLN A 90 5.33 2.81 -5.99
N PHE A 91 5.49 2.02 -7.04
CA PHE A 91 6.16 0.74 -6.96
C PHE A 91 7.64 0.89 -6.58
N LYS A 92 8.31 1.86 -7.19
CA LYS A 92 9.71 2.18 -6.90
C LYS A 92 9.90 2.66 -5.46
N GLU A 93 8.99 3.52 -4.99
CA GLU A 93 9.01 3.98 -3.59
C GLU A 93 8.82 2.81 -2.62
N LEU A 94 7.88 1.92 -2.92
CA LEU A 94 7.65 0.73 -2.10
C LEU A 94 8.91 -0.14 -2.03
N GLY A 95 9.54 -0.41 -3.17
CA GLY A 95 10.77 -1.21 -3.22
C GLY A 95 11.89 -0.58 -2.41
N HIS A 96 12.06 0.73 -2.50
CA HIS A 96 13.08 1.45 -1.76
C HIS A 96 12.81 1.42 -0.25
N GLU A 97 11.57 1.66 0.16
CA GLU A 97 11.19 1.58 1.57
C GLU A 97 11.37 0.18 2.15
N LEU A 98 11.05 -0.85 1.36
CA LEU A 98 11.25 -2.23 1.78
C LEU A 98 12.74 -2.56 2.01
N THR A 99 13.62 -2.07 1.15
CA THR A 99 15.06 -2.28 1.34
C THR A 99 15.55 -1.64 2.64
N MET A 100 15.10 -0.43 2.94
CA MET A 100 15.45 0.26 4.18
C MET A 100 14.89 -0.48 5.41
N HIS A 101 13.70 -1.01 5.29
CA HIS A 101 13.06 -1.79 6.36
C HIS A 101 13.80 -3.10 6.64
N ILE A 102 14.27 -3.77 5.59
CA ILE A 102 15.05 -5.00 5.72
C ILE A 102 16.40 -4.72 6.37
N ALA A 103 16.99 -3.60 6.02
CA ALA A 103 18.24 -3.19 6.63
C ALA A 103 18.06 -2.85 8.11
#